data_076b6e41ba90eb39a9b0b588c4b12084
#
_entry.id   076b6e41ba90eb39a9b0b588c4b12084
#
_cell.length_a   1.000
_cell.length_b   1.000
_cell.length_c   1.000
_cell.angle_alpha   90.00
_cell.angle_beta   90.00
_cell.angle_gamma   90.00
#
_symmetry.space_group_name_H-M   'P 1'
#
loop_
_entity.id
_entity.type
_entity.pdbx_description
1 polymer ?
#
loop_
_entity_poly.entity_id
_entity_poly.type
_entity_poly.pdbx_seq_one_letter_code
_entity_poly.pdbx_strand_id
1 'polypeptide(L)'
;LLYLDTNIGKSGIIILKKDNDMENILLIILIGLAGGIAVGLQSPLSSLMSQRIGTLESVFIVHMGGAIAALLPLLFYSGGKLSQWRSVPWYALAAGVFGLVVIGAVSYMIPRIGVAASIVTIVAGQLLVGTLLDHFGLLGATQRPLDLMRLVGFAVVLAGVWLTVR
;
A
#
# COMPACT_ATOMS: atom_id res chain seq x y z
N LEU A 1 -16.32 28.60 18.40
CA LEU A 1 -17.16 29.62 17.72
C LEU A 1 -16.25 30.79 17.35
N LEU A 2 -15.62 30.78 16.20
CA LEU A 2 -14.94 31.91 15.60
C LEU A 2 -15.77 32.34 14.38
N TYR A 3 -16.55 33.37 14.59
CA TYR A 3 -17.24 34.11 13.56
C TYR A 3 -16.18 34.96 12.84
N LEU A 4 -15.74 34.54 11.66
CA LEU A 4 -14.79 35.29 10.85
C LEU A 4 -15.55 36.20 9.89
N ASP A 5 -15.23 37.47 10.01
CA ASP A 5 -15.70 38.61 9.23
C ASP A 5 -15.59 38.36 7.72
N THR A 6 -16.67 38.56 7.02
CA THR A 6 -16.86 38.16 5.60
C THR A 6 -16.25 39.17 4.60
N ASN A 7 -15.23 39.97 5.00
CA ASN A 7 -14.70 41.02 4.14
C ASN A 7 -13.19 41.02 3.90
N ILE A 8 -12.50 39.88 4.06
CA ILE A 8 -11.13 39.72 3.60
C ILE A 8 -11.17 38.98 2.27
N GLY A 9 -10.67 39.64 1.23
CA GLY A 9 -10.84 39.26 -0.16
C GLY A 9 -10.58 37.79 -0.48
N LYS A 10 -11.43 37.25 -1.33
CA LYS A 10 -11.45 35.85 -1.80
C LYS A 10 -10.08 35.26 -2.19
N SER A 11 -9.10 36.10 -2.49
CA SER A 11 -7.74 35.66 -2.87
C SER A 11 -6.92 35.13 -1.70
N GLY A 12 -7.01 35.72 -0.48
CA GLY A 12 -6.19 35.30 0.67
C GLY A 12 -6.61 33.92 1.21
N ILE A 13 -7.92 33.66 1.29
CA ILE A 13 -8.47 32.40 1.77
C ILE A 13 -8.17 31.24 0.78
N ILE A 14 -8.20 31.54 -0.52
CA ILE A 14 -7.87 30.56 -1.58
C ILE A 14 -6.39 30.18 -1.52
N ILE A 15 -5.48 31.13 -1.27
CA ILE A 15 -4.04 30.86 -1.21
C ILE A 15 -3.69 30.00 0.02
N LEU A 16 -4.22 30.31 1.19
CA LEU A 16 -3.95 29.53 2.41
C LEU A 16 -4.52 28.11 2.32
N LYS A 17 -5.70 27.93 1.74
CA LYS A 17 -6.28 26.60 1.51
C LYS A 17 -5.47 25.80 0.49
N LYS A 18 -5.00 26.43 -0.57
CA LYS A 18 -4.17 25.78 -1.60
C LYS A 18 -2.83 25.31 -1.06
N ASP A 19 -2.19 26.09 -0.19
CA ASP A 19 -0.90 25.72 0.41
C ASP A 19 -1.07 24.50 1.33
N ASN A 20 -2.10 24.47 2.18
CA ASN A 20 -2.42 23.33 3.03
C ASN A 20 -2.76 22.05 2.20
N ASP A 21 -3.47 22.21 1.08
CA ASP A 21 -3.81 21.09 0.20
C ASP A 21 -2.54 20.50 -0.47
N MET A 22 -1.60 21.36 -0.88
CA MET A 22 -0.33 20.90 -1.48
C MET A 22 0.59 20.24 -0.44
N GLU A 23 0.70 20.79 0.77
CA GLU A 23 1.46 20.18 1.87
C GLU A 23 0.90 18.80 2.23
N ASN A 24 -0.42 18.65 2.29
CA ASN A 24 -1.06 17.38 2.55
C ASN A 24 -0.81 16.35 1.44
N ILE A 25 -0.87 16.77 0.17
CA ILE A 25 -0.59 15.90 -0.97
C ILE A 25 0.88 15.45 -0.97
N LEU A 26 1.83 16.36 -0.71
CA LEU A 26 3.24 16.04 -0.62
C LEU A 26 3.51 15.02 0.49
N LEU A 27 2.92 15.22 1.68
CA LEU A 27 3.04 14.30 2.80
C LEU A 27 2.49 12.90 2.44
N ILE A 28 1.33 12.82 1.79
CA ILE A 28 0.74 11.56 1.32
C ILE A 28 1.68 10.85 0.35
N ILE A 29 2.26 11.59 -0.60
CA ILE A 29 3.21 11.03 -1.58
C ILE A 29 4.47 10.52 -0.87
N LEU A 30 5.04 11.28 0.06
CA LEU A 30 6.23 10.88 0.80
C LEU A 30 6.00 9.62 1.64
N ILE A 31 4.85 9.52 2.33
CA ILE A 31 4.47 8.32 3.08
C ILE A 31 4.31 7.13 2.13
N GLY A 32 3.65 7.33 0.98
CA GLY A 32 3.49 6.29 -0.03
C GLY A 32 4.83 5.79 -0.59
N LEU A 33 5.75 6.73 -0.89
CA LEU A 33 7.10 6.37 -1.34
C LEU A 33 7.89 5.61 -0.28
N ALA A 34 7.81 6.03 0.98
CA ALA A 34 8.46 5.32 2.08
C ALA A 34 7.94 3.88 2.20
N GLY A 35 6.62 3.68 2.11
CA GLY A 35 6.01 2.36 2.06
C GLY A 35 6.47 1.53 0.86
N GLY A 36 6.53 2.16 -0.33
CA GLY A 36 7.04 1.53 -1.55
C GLY A 36 8.50 1.10 -1.43
N ILE A 37 9.36 1.93 -0.86
CA ILE A 37 10.78 1.60 -0.58
C ILE A 37 10.86 0.39 0.38
N ALA A 38 10.07 0.38 1.44
CA ALA A 38 10.04 -0.73 2.38
C ALA A 38 9.65 -2.05 1.71
N VAL A 39 8.60 -2.06 0.89
CA VAL A 39 8.20 -3.24 0.10
C VAL A 39 9.28 -3.63 -0.92
N GLY A 40 9.91 -2.63 -1.55
CA GLY A 40 11.00 -2.83 -2.51
C GLY A 40 12.22 -3.53 -1.90
N LEU A 41 12.53 -3.26 -0.64
CA LEU A 41 13.59 -3.93 0.12
C LEU A 41 13.15 -5.29 0.67
N GLN A 42 11.92 -5.38 1.18
CA GLN A 42 11.36 -6.60 1.75
C GLN A 42 11.26 -7.73 0.72
N SER A 43 10.87 -7.42 -0.51
CA SER A 43 10.64 -8.41 -1.56
C SER A 43 11.89 -9.25 -1.90
N PRO A 44 13.06 -8.67 -2.23
CA PRO A 44 14.26 -9.46 -2.50
C PRO A 44 14.81 -10.17 -1.25
N LEU A 45 14.65 -9.59 -0.05
CA LEU A 45 15.06 -10.25 1.20
C LEU A 45 14.20 -11.49 1.46
N SER A 46 12.89 -11.41 1.27
CA SER A 46 11.98 -12.55 1.39
C SER A 46 12.28 -13.62 0.33
N SER A 47 12.58 -13.21 -0.91
CA SER A 47 12.97 -14.13 -1.98
C SER A 47 14.30 -14.86 -1.66
N LEU A 48 15.30 -14.12 -1.19
CA LEU A 48 16.59 -14.69 -0.77
C LEU A 48 16.40 -15.72 0.36
N MET A 49 15.57 -15.40 1.36
CA MET A 49 15.25 -16.31 2.45
C MET A 49 14.54 -17.56 1.93
N SER A 50 13.55 -17.39 1.06
CA SER A 50 12.80 -18.51 0.47
C SER A 50 13.69 -19.47 -0.34
N GLN A 51 14.69 -18.94 -1.03
CA GLN A 51 15.64 -19.75 -1.79
C GLN A 51 16.57 -20.57 -0.88
N ARG A 52 16.83 -20.10 0.34
CA ARG A 52 17.75 -20.78 1.28
C ARG A 52 17.06 -21.78 2.20
N ILE A 53 15.88 -21.48 2.69
CA ILE A 53 15.23 -22.25 3.76
C ILE A 53 13.80 -22.69 3.41
N GLY A 54 13.26 -22.26 2.25
CA GLY A 54 11.89 -22.57 1.84
C GLY A 54 10.94 -21.38 1.95
N THR A 55 9.87 -21.45 1.14
CA THR A 55 8.91 -20.34 1.05
C THR A 55 8.04 -20.25 2.29
N LEU A 56 7.61 -21.37 2.86
CA LEU A 56 6.76 -21.38 4.07
C LEU A 56 7.52 -20.85 5.28
N GLU A 57 8.78 -21.23 5.43
CA GLU A 57 9.67 -20.75 6.48
C GLU A 57 9.91 -19.25 6.34
N SER A 58 10.12 -18.76 5.12
CA SER A 58 10.27 -17.33 4.84
C SER A 58 9.01 -16.56 5.22
N VAL A 59 7.82 -17.04 4.84
CA VAL A 59 6.53 -16.44 5.20
C VAL A 59 6.39 -16.36 6.73
N PHE A 60 6.67 -17.46 7.43
CA PHE A 60 6.58 -17.51 8.89
C PHE A 60 7.51 -16.48 9.54
N ILE A 61 8.79 -16.45 9.14
CA ILE A 61 9.79 -15.54 9.72
C ILE A 61 9.43 -14.08 9.45
N VAL A 62 9.01 -13.74 8.24
CA VAL A 62 8.62 -12.36 7.88
C VAL A 62 7.43 -11.89 8.70
N HIS A 63 6.39 -12.71 8.84
CA HIS A 63 5.20 -12.36 9.62
C HIS A 63 5.48 -12.30 11.12
N MET A 64 6.28 -13.21 11.64
CA MET A 64 6.70 -13.21 13.05
C MET A 64 7.57 -11.97 13.35
N GLY A 65 8.54 -11.67 12.48
CA GLY A 65 9.37 -10.47 12.62
C GLY A 65 8.53 -9.18 12.59
N GLY A 66 7.57 -9.10 11.67
CA GLY A 66 6.62 -7.98 11.62
C GLY A 66 5.75 -7.87 12.87
N ALA A 67 5.26 -9.00 13.39
CA ALA A 67 4.48 -9.04 14.62
C ALA A 67 5.30 -8.57 15.84
N ILE A 68 6.55 -9.02 15.98
CA ILE A 68 7.45 -8.59 17.05
C ILE A 68 7.75 -7.09 16.92
N ALA A 69 8.04 -6.60 15.70
CA ALA A 69 8.30 -5.19 15.45
C ALA A 69 7.09 -4.30 15.80
N ALA A 70 5.87 -4.77 15.53
CA ALA A 70 4.63 -4.06 15.88
C ALA A 70 4.33 -4.11 17.39
N LEU A 71 4.75 -5.17 18.08
CA LEU A 71 4.53 -5.33 19.51
C LEU A 71 5.21 -4.23 20.32
N LEU A 72 6.45 -3.83 19.94
CA LEU A 72 7.20 -2.80 20.65
C LEU A 72 6.42 -1.47 20.79
N PRO A 73 5.96 -0.81 19.71
CA PRO A 73 5.16 0.41 19.84
C PRO A 73 3.82 0.15 20.56
N LEU A 74 3.21 -1.02 20.40
CA LEU A 74 1.96 -1.35 21.10
C LEU A 74 2.11 -1.39 22.61
N LEU A 75 3.26 -1.85 23.12
CA LEU A 75 3.53 -1.88 24.57
C LEU A 75 3.70 -0.48 25.18
N PHE A 76 4.22 0.47 24.38
CA PHE A 76 4.47 1.85 24.83
C PHE A 76 3.33 2.82 24.49
N TYR A 77 2.46 2.45 23.55
CA TYR A 77 1.35 3.29 23.10
C TYR A 77 0.07 2.98 23.87
N SER A 78 -0.20 3.77 24.90
CA SER A 78 -1.35 3.58 25.80
C SER A 78 -2.73 3.79 25.16
N GLY A 79 -2.81 4.20 23.89
CA GLY A 79 -4.04 4.46 23.14
C GLY A 79 -4.50 3.32 22.22
N GLY A 80 -3.86 2.15 22.26
CA GLY A 80 -4.17 1.03 21.37
C GLY A 80 -5.53 0.39 21.64
N LYS A 81 -6.27 0.05 20.58
CA LYS A 81 -7.58 -0.58 20.63
C LYS A 81 -7.54 -2.07 20.29
N LEU A 82 -6.42 -2.75 20.59
CA LEU A 82 -6.25 -4.17 20.27
C LEU A 82 -7.34 -5.05 20.89
N SER A 83 -7.86 -4.68 22.08
CA SER A 83 -8.97 -5.37 22.72
C SER A 83 -10.26 -5.41 21.89
N GLN A 84 -10.40 -4.50 20.93
CA GLN A 84 -11.57 -4.41 20.02
C GLN A 84 -11.42 -5.29 18.77
N TRP A 85 -10.42 -6.17 18.68
CA TRP A 85 -10.21 -7.03 17.52
C TRP A 85 -11.44 -7.87 17.13
N ARG A 86 -12.31 -8.20 18.12
CA ARG A 86 -13.56 -8.94 17.88
C ARG A 86 -14.62 -8.15 17.12
N SER A 87 -14.51 -6.82 17.04
CA SER A 87 -15.40 -5.97 16.22
C SER A 87 -14.98 -5.94 14.75
N VAL A 88 -13.79 -6.46 14.43
CA VAL A 88 -13.27 -6.51 13.06
C VAL A 88 -13.89 -7.71 12.33
N PRO A 89 -14.40 -7.54 11.10
CA PRO A 89 -14.90 -8.65 10.30
C PRO A 89 -13.84 -9.73 10.12
N TRP A 90 -14.25 -11.00 10.22
CA TRP A 90 -13.34 -12.16 10.17
C TRP A 90 -12.48 -12.18 8.89
N TYR A 91 -13.04 -11.78 7.74
CA TYR A 91 -12.32 -11.74 6.48
C TYR A 91 -11.18 -10.70 6.48
N ALA A 92 -11.33 -9.59 7.21
CA ALA A 92 -10.26 -8.62 7.37
C ALA A 92 -9.13 -9.15 8.27
N LEU A 93 -9.46 -9.96 9.28
CA LEU A 93 -8.47 -10.65 10.13
C LEU A 93 -7.65 -11.67 9.34
N ALA A 94 -8.22 -12.24 8.28
CA ALA A 94 -7.54 -13.18 7.39
C ALA A 94 -6.56 -12.53 6.40
N ALA A 95 -6.43 -11.19 6.40
CA ALA A 95 -5.57 -10.47 5.45
C ALA A 95 -4.10 -10.97 5.44
N GLY A 96 -3.59 -11.44 6.58
CA GLY A 96 -2.24 -12.00 6.68
C GLY A 96 -2.02 -13.24 5.80
N VAL A 97 -3.07 -13.98 5.45
CA VAL A 97 -2.98 -15.16 4.56
C VAL A 97 -2.51 -14.78 3.16
N PHE A 98 -2.86 -13.58 2.69
CA PHE A 98 -2.37 -13.08 1.40
C PHE A 98 -0.86 -12.89 1.35
N GLY A 99 -0.21 -12.72 2.51
CA GLY A 99 1.24 -12.66 2.59
C GLY A 99 1.93 -13.94 2.09
N LEU A 100 1.30 -15.12 2.26
CA LEU A 100 1.80 -16.38 1.68
C LEU A 100 1.84 -16.28 0.16
N VAL A 101 0.79 -15.76 -0.45
CA VAL A 101 0.69 -15.60 -1.91
C VAL A 101 1.73 -14.59 -2.41
N VAL A 102 1.85 -13.44 -1.73
CA VAL A 102 2.80 -12.37 -2.11
C VAL A 102 4.24 -12.85 -2.00
N ILE A 103 4.64 -13.46 -0.87
CA ILE A 103 6.00 -13.96 -0.67
C ILE A 103 6.29 -15.12 -1.62
N GLY A 104 5.31 -16.01 -1.86
CA GLY A 104 5.43 -17.08 -2.84
C GLY A 104 5.66 -16.54 -4.26
N ALA A 105 4.91 -15.51 -4.66
CA ALA A 105 5.06 -14.86 -5.95
C ALA A 105 6.44 -14.23 -6.12
N VAL A 106 6.92 -13.40 -5.17
CA VAL A 106 8.24 -12.77 -5.28
C VAL A 106 9.37 -13.80 -5.26
N SER A 107 9.22 -14.88 -4.48
CA SER A 107 10.20 -15.96 -4.41
C SER A 107 10.31 -16.75 -5.72
N TYR A 108 9.21 -16.86 -6.45
CA TYR A 108 9.20 -17.49 -7.77
C TYR A 108 9.70 -16.55 -8.87
N MET A 109 9.27 -15.29 -8.85
CA MET A 109 9.51 -14.35 -9.94
C MET A 109 10.92 -13.74 -9.90
N ILE A 110 11.41 -13.32 -8.73
CA ILE A 110 12.68 -12.58 -8.62
C ILE A 110 13.87 -13.33 -9.22
N PRO A 111 14.04 -14.65 -9.01
CA PRO A 111 15.15 -15.39 -9.62
C PRO A 111 15.02 -15.54 -11.15
N ARG A 112 13.82 -15.32 -11.71
CA ARG A 112 13.51 -15.55 -13.13
C ARG A 112 13.54 -14.28 -13.97
N ILE A 113 12.98 -13.18 -13.45
CA ILE A 113 12.81 -11.92 -14.19
C ILE A 113 13.44 -10.72 -13.49
N GLY A 114 14.10 -10.94 -12.36
CA GLY A 114 14.74 -9.89 -11.57
C GLY A 114 13.80 -9.14 -10.64
N VAL A 115 14.37 -8.31 -9.77
CA VAL A 115 13.64 -7.61 -8.69
C VAL A 115 12.67 -6.57 -9.27
N ALA A 116 13.16 -5.69 -10.15
CA ALA A 116 12.35 -4.58 -10.68
C ALA A 116 11.12 -5.07 -11.46
N ALA A 117 11.31 -6.04 -12.39
CA ALA A 117 10.23 -6.62 -13.17
C ALA A 117 9.19 -7.33 -12.29
N SER A 118 9.65 -8.04 -11.26
CA SER A 118 8.77 -8.71 -10.29
C SER A 118 7.91 -7.70 -9.50
N ILE A 119 8.52 -6.63 -8.98
CA ILE A 119 7.82 -5.59 -8.23
C ILE A 119 6.80 -4.88 -9.12
N VAL A 120 7.18 -4.46 -10.32
CA VAL A 120 6.28 -3.76 -11.25
C VAL A 120 5.07 -4.64 -11.63
N THR A 121 5.28 -5.95 -11.83
CA THR A 121 4.20 -6.91 -12.11
C THR A 121 3.22 -7.02 -10.94
N ILE A 122 3.74 -7.11 -9.71
CA ILE A 122 2.90 -7.17 -8.50
C ILE A 122 2.11 -5.88 -8.32
N VAL A 123 2.75 -4.72 -8.52
CA VAL A 123 2.10 -3.40 -8.45
C VAL A 123 0.96 -3.29 -9.48
N ALA A 124 1.14 -3.80 -10.69
CA ALA A 124 0.08 -3.84 -11.70
C ALA A 124 -1.15 -4.64 -11.21
N GLY A 125 -0.93 -5.81 -10.59
CA GLY A 125 -1.99 -6.60 -9.96
C GLY A 125 -2.69 -5.86 -8.82
N GLN A 126 -1.92 -5.18 -7.96
CA GLN A 126 -2.46 -4.37 -6.87
C GLN A 126 -3.30 -3.20 -7.37
N LEU A 127 -2.85 -2.51 -8.42
CA LEU A 127 -3.60 -1.42 -9.05
C LEU A 127 -4.91 -1.91 -9.67
N LEU A 128 -4.91 -3.08 -10.31
CA LEU A 128 -6.13 -3.68 -10.84
C LEU A 128 -7.17 -3.91 -9.74
N VAL A 129 -6.77 -4.60 -8.67
CA VAL A 129 -7.65 -4.87 -7.53
C VAL A 129 -8.10 -3.56 -6.87
N GLY A 130 -7.18 -2.63 -6.59
CA GLY A 130 -7.50 -1.34 -6.00
C GLY A 130 -8.52 -0.55 -6.84
N THR A 131 -8.34 -0.55 -8.16
CA THR A 131 -9.26 0.12 -9.09
C THR A 131 -10.67 -0.49 -9.06
N LEU A 132 -10.78 -1.82 -8.96
CA LEU A 132 -12.07 -2.51 -8.82
C LEU A 132 -12.72 -2.20 -7.46
N LEU A 133 -11.95 -2.22 -6.38
CA LEU A 133 -12.45 -1.87 -5.05
C LEU A 133 -12.94 -0.43 -4.99
N ASP A 134 -12.22 0.51 -5.57
CA ASP A 134 -12.62 1.92 -5.69
C ASP A 134 -13.89 2.07 -6.52
N HIS A 135 -13.97 1.36 -7.65
CA HIS A 135 -15.14 1.45 -8.54
C HIS A 135 -16.45 1.07 -7.85
N PHE A 136 -16.41 -0.03 -7.09
CA PHE A 136 -17.58 -0.55 -6.39
C PHE A 136 -17.71 -0.05 -4.94
N GLY A 137 -16.75 0.69 -4.41
CA GLY A 137 -16.74 1.15 -3.02
C GLY A 137 -16.65 0.00 -2.01
N LEU A 138 -15.94 -1.08 -2.34
CA LEU A 138 -15.85 -2.28 -1.52
C LEU A 138 -14.79 -2.16 -0.42
N LEU A 139 -14.93 -2.95 0.63
CA LEU A 139 -13.98 -3.05 1.76
C LEU A 139 -13.67 -1.70 2.46
N GLY A 140 -14.63 -0.76 2.44
CA GLY A 140 -14.45 0.56 3.04
C GLY A 140 -13.74 1.59 2.14
N ALA A 141 -13.47 1.26 0.88
CA ALA A 141 -12.93 2.20 -0.08
C ALA A 141 -13.97 3.27 -0.44
N THR A 142 -13.51 4.52 -0.60
CA THR A 142 -14.36 5.58 -1.14
C THR A 142 -14.70 5.26 -2.60
N GLN A 143 -15.99 5.22 -2.94
CA GLN A 143 -16.39 4.93 -4.30
C GLN A 143 -15.87 5.99 -5.27
N ARG A 144 -15.11 5.54 -6.26
CA ARG A 144 -14.54 6.35 -7.33
C ARG A 144 -14.72 5.60 -8.66
N PRO A 145 -15.73 5.93 -9.45
CA PRO A 145 -15.99 5.24 -10.71
C PRO A 145 -14.77 5.26 -11.64
N LEU A 146 -14.64 4.21 -12.45
CA LEU A 146 -13.66 4.15 -13.52
C LEU A 146 -13.96 5.26 -14.53
N ASP A 147 -12.95 6.07 -14.82
CA ASP A 147 -12.95 7.05 -15.88
C ASP A 147 -11.89 6.71 -16.95
N LEU A 148 -11.95 7.40 -18.08
CA LEU A 148 -11.03 7.17 -19.19
C LEU A 148 -9.56 7.41 -18.80
N MET A 149 -9.29 8.41 -17.94
CA MET A 149 -7.92 8.73 -17.50
C MET A 149 -7.32 7.61 -16.67
N ARG A 150 -8.11 6.97 -15.81
CA ARG A 150 -7.68 5.80 -15.03
C ARG A 150 -7.41 4.59 -15.91
N LEU A 151 -8.25 4.36 -16.93
CA LEU A 151 -8.03 3.28 -17.89
C LEU A 151 -6.73 3.51 -18.68
N VAL A 152 -6.48 4.73 -19.13
CA VAL A 152 -5.23 5.09 -19.80
C VAL A 152 -4.02 4.92 -18.87
N GLY A 153 -4.14 5.40 -17.61
CA GLY A 153 -3.09 5.22 -16.60
C GLY A 153 -2.76 3.74 -16.37
N PHE A 154 -3.78 2.88 -16.28
CA PHE A 154 -3.59 1.44 -16.14
C PHE A 154 -2.93 0.81 -17.38
N ALA A 155 -3.33 1.21 -18.57
CA ALA A 155 -2.71 0.75 -19.82
C ALA A 155 -1.22 1.13 -19.89
N VAL A 156 -0.84 2.34 -19.45
CA VAL A 156 0.55 2.79 -19.35
C VAL A 156 1.35 1.91 -18.38
N VAL A 157 0.77 1.57 -17.21
CA VAL A 157 1.42 0.67 -16.25
C VAL A 157 1.64 -0.71 -16.86
N LEU A 158 0.65 -1.30 -17.53
CA LEU A 158 0.79 -2.58 -18.21
C LEU A 158 1.85 -2.56 -19.32
N ALA A 159 1.91 -1.49 -20.08
CA ALA A 159 2.98 -1.29 -21.08
C ALA A 159 4.36 -1.21 -20.40
N GLY A 160 4.47 -0.51 -19.25
CA GLY A 160 5.69 -0.45 -18.44
C GLY A 160 6.10 -1.83 -17.91
N VAL A 161 5.14 -2.65 -17.43
CA VAL A 161 5.39 -4.05 -17.03
C VAL A 161 5.99 -4.83 -18.20
N TRP A 162 5.35 -4.77 -19.37
CA TRP A 162 5.81 -5.50 -20.55
C TRP A 162 7.23 -5.09 -20.96
N LEU A 163 7.54 -3.80 -20.92
CA LEU A 163 8.88 -3.28 -21.23
C LEU A 163 9.95 -3.71 -20.22
N THR A 164 9.57 -3.87 -18.95
CA THR A 164 10.52 -4.23 -17.87
C THR A 164 10.78 -5.73 -17.78
N VAL A 165 9.85 -6.55 -18.25
CA VAL A 165 9.97 -8.05 -18.23
C VAL A 165 10.72 -8.55 -19.47
N ARG A 166 10.85 -7.74 -20.51
CA ARG A 166 11.52 -8.06 -21.76
C ARG A 166 13.03 -7.98 -21.64
#